data_0d3b312fcd2d087cc0fa08d9f877101d
#
_entry.id   0d3b312fcd2d087cc0fa08d9f877101d
#
_cell.length_a   1.000
_cell.length_b   1.000
_cell.length_c   1.000
_cell.angle_alpha   90.00
_cell.angle_beta   90.00
_cell.angle_gamma   90.00
#
_symmetry.space_group_name_H-M   'P 1'
#
loop_
_entity.id
_entity.type
_entity.pdbx_description
1 polymer ?
#
loop_
_entity_poly.entity_id
_entity_poly.type
_entity_poly.pdbx_seq_one_letter_code
_entity_poly.pdbx_strand_id
1 'polypeptide(L)'
;MDAIEQLKQDVREGRIGVDRLIDVIAMQQQQLQAALRRIEELEKKAGGTGTAKVDEPFSMRAEEKRQQARRKNKKLKLSKKARRGRLTSADKLKLAERTEKVFPEGVPTQDCHLSHTRPVWRLENGRAVLVAYEIYRGPKNQYGKIPGVLGRSEFSMEVMVEIAYFVYVIGLSFDKVCLTLRFLQNLPLGKTQADTLLKQLSRHWEHEFEVLCTLLANSLVVHTDETSWSINSVWAFLSEKARVVLFGVHKDAATLEQFLDPQTFGGLVISDDAAVYENFSQAQKCWAHLLRKAIKLTLQEPANQEYRQFTDRLLEIYRAACRVQRDGRLSATGRACKVVGLDDEIVDLCLPTWALELPPLEDGPENDHRLLVNELMRLMVNKQLFTFVTAEPAVQPNGVSQPVSGTNNESERTLRNPAGAREAGRTNKTLVGARRQTIIVSVLESLRLYLPEFTLTSVMAEIARWWQAGQSCFTKLLKKMKLEPPTQSILDKVMPAPDG
;
A
#
# COMPACT_ATOMS: atom_id res chain seq x y z
N MET A 1 -47.29 16.19 4.72
CA MET A 1 -46.79 16.71 6.00
C MET A 1 -46.34 15.55 6.84
N ASP A 2 -45.17 15.62 7.39
CA ASP A 2 -44.64 14.57 8.27
C ASP A 2 -45.44 14.54 9.58
N ALA A 3 -45.80 13.36 10.10
CA ALA A 3 -46.60 13.19 11.31
C ALA A 3 -46.01 13.95 12.53
N ILE A 4 -44.71 14.15 12.54
CA ILE A 4 -44.00 14.91 13.57
C ILE A 4 -44.21 16.42 13.42
N GLU A 5 -44.28 16.93 12.20
CA GLU A 5 -44.55 18.34 11.93
C GLU A 5 -46.00 18.70 12.27
N GLN A 6 -46.93 17.80 11.97
CA GLN A 6 -48.34 17.95 12.36
C GLN A 6 -48.49 17.97 13.89
N LEU A 7 -47.79 17.07 14.60
CA LEU A 7 -47.81 17.04 16.07
C LEU A 7 -47.24 18.33 16.69
N LYS A 8 -46.13 18.86 16.13
CA LYS A 8 -45.55 20.15 16.56
C LYS A 8 -46.50 21.30 16.35
N GLN A 9 -47.26 21.30 15.26
CA GLN A 9 -48.22 22.35 14.96
C GLN A 9 -49.42 22.28 15.92
N ASP A 10 -49.94 21.09 16.21
CA ASP A 10 -51.02 20.86 17.13
C ASP A 10 -50.70 21.25 18.58
N VAL A 11 -49.42 21.07 18.98
CA VAL A 11 -48.90 21.56 20.28
C VAL A 11 -48.81 23.08 20.30
N ARG A 12 -48.28 23.74 19.24
CA ARG A 12 -48.15 25.19 19.16
C ARG A 12 -49.50 25.91 19.13
N GLU A 13 -50.51 25.28 18.53
CA GLU A 13 -51.87 25.81 18.43
C GLU A 13 -52.74 25.46 19.64
N GLY A 14 -52.16 24.79 20.67
CA GLY A 14 -52.88 24.45 21.92
C GLY A 14 -53.95 23.37 21.75
N ARG A 15 -53.94 22.65 20.62
CA ARG A 15 -54.91 21.57 20.33
C ARG A 15 -54.62 20.30 21.10
N ILE A 16 -53.39 20.14 21.58
CA ILE A 16 -52.96 19.01 22.40
C ILE A 16 -52.47 19.55 23.75
N GLY A 17 -53.19 19.20 24.82
CA GLY A 17 -52.78 19.50 26.19
C GLY A 17 -51.56 18.70 26.64
N VAL A 18 -50.85 19.23 27.63
CA VAL A 18 -49.63 18.62 28.21
C VAL A 18 -49.85 17.17 28.65
N ASP A 19 -51.00 16.87 29.26
CA ASP A 19 -51.33 15.51 29.74
C ASP A 19 -51.41 14.51 28.58
N ARG A 20 -51.99 14.91 27.45
CA ARG A 20 -52.08 14.05 26.27
C ARG A 20 -50.70 13.81 25.60
N LEU A 21 -49.80 14.76 25.75
CA LEU A 21 -48.42 14.64 25.27
C LEU A 21 -47.62 13.65 26.14
N ILE A 22 -47.84 13.70 27.45
CA ILE A 22 -47.27 12.74 28.42
C ILE A 22 -47.79 11.32 28.12
N ASP A 23 -49.10 11.17 27.83
CA ASP A 23 -49.68 9.86 27.46
C ASP A 23 -49.08 9.29 26.16
N VAL A 24 -48.86 10.15 25.15
CA VAL A 24 -48.20 9.73 23.89
C VAL A 24 -46.74 9.29 24.13
N ILE A 25 -46.00 10.04 24.95
CA ILE A 25 -44.62 9.67 25.33
C ILE A 25 -44.57 8.36 26.10
N ALA A 26 -45.48 8.19 27.07
CA ALA A 26 -45.61 6.97 27.86
C ALA A 26 -45.96 5.75 26.99
N MET A 27 -46.85 5.91 26.02
CA MET A 27 -47.19 4.84 25.06
C MET A 27 -46.04 4.50 24.13
N GLN A 28 -45.29 5.50 23.62
CA GLN A 28 -44.09 5.26 22.81
C GLN A 28 -42.99 4.57 23.62
N GLN A 29 -42.83 4.93 24.88
CA GLN A 29 -41.84 4.30 25.77
C GLN A 29 -42.20 2.84 26.06
N GLN A 30 -43.48 2.52 26.22
CA GLN A 30 -43.98 1.14 26.34
C GLN A 30 -43.75 0.35 25.04
N GLN A 31 -44.00 0.92 23.87
CA GLN A 31 -43.74 0.27 22.59
C GLN A 31 -42.26 0.00 22.37
N LEU A 32 -41.40 0.95 22.73
CA LEU A 32 -39.96 0.80 22.66
C LEU A 32 -39.46 -0.31 23.57
N GLN A 33 -39.96 -0.39 24.82
CA GLN A 33 -39.62 -1.46 25.74
C GLN A 33 -40.11 -2.83 25.25
N ALA A 34 -41.31 -2.90 24.67
CA ALA A 34 -41.81 -4.14 24.07
C ALA A 34 -40.96 -4.59 22.87
N ALA A 35 -40.51 -3.66 22.02
CA ALA A 35 -39.62 -3.94 20.91
C ALA A 35 -38.24 -4.44 21.39
N LEU A 36 -37.68 -3.80 22.41
CA LEU A 36 -36.41 -4.23 23.01
C LEU A 36 -36.48 -5.64 23.62
N ARG A 37 -37.58 -5.96 24.35
CA ARG A 37 -37.82 -7.34 24.86
C ARG A 37 -37.93 -8.34 23.72
N ARG A 38 -38.58 -7.98 22.63
CA ARG A 38 -38.71 -8.84 21.45
C ARG A 38 -37.36 -9.10 20.77
N ILE A 39 -36.50 -8.06 20.70
CA ILE A 39 -35.13 -8.18 20.20
C ILE A 39 -34.32 -9.12 21.11
N GLU A 40 -34.39 -8.95 22.44
CA GLU A 40 -33.75 -9.85 23.40
C GLU A 40 -34.22 -11.32 23.29
N GLU A 41 -35.54 -11.54 23.10
CA GLU A 41 -36.08 -12.88 22.87
C GLU A 41 -35.60 -13.50 21.56
N LEU A 42 -35.52 -12.70 20.49
CA LEU A 42 -35.00 -13.13 19.20
C LEU A 42 -33.49 -13.41 19.28
N GLU A 43 -32.74 -12.60 20.01
CA GLU A 43 -31.32 -12.84 20.28
C GLU A 43 -31.09 -14.09 21.13
N LYS A 44 -31.92 -14.36 22.14
CA LYS A 44 -31.90 -15.61 22.93
C LYS A 44 -32.29 -16.85 22.09
N LYS A 45 -33.25 -16.72 21.19
CA LYS A 45 -33.64 -17.81 20.25
C LYS A 45 -32.56 -18.05 19.19
N ALA A 46 -31.85 -16.99 18.74
CA ALA A 46 -30.72 -17.11 17.85
C ALA A 46 -29.44 -17.65 18.53
N GLY A 47 -29.40 -17.70 19.88
CA GLY A 47 -28.28 -18.22 20.67
C GLY A 47 -28.31 -19.74 20.98
N GLY A 48 -29.25 -20.51 20.41
CA GLY A 48 -29.38 -21.94 20.60
C GLY A 48 -28.31 -22.75 19.87
N THR A 49 -27.44 -23.35 20.65
CA THR A 49 -26.59 -24.52 20.41
C THR A 49 -26.50 -25.09 18.98
N GLY A 50 -25.64 -24.53 18.21
CA GLY A 50 -25.11 -25.12 16.99
C GLY A 50 -23.89 -24.28 16.60
N THR A 51 -22.85 -24.91 16.08
CA THR A 51 -21.74 -24.19 15.41
C THR A 51 -22.30 -23.42 14.20
N ALA A 52 -23.02 -22.33 14.49
CA ALA A 52 -23.62 -21.50 13.48
C ALA A 52 -22.49 -20.95 12.60
N LYS A 53 -22.43 -21.38 11.36
CA LYS A 53 -21.68 -20.70 10.33
C LYS A 53 -22.17 -19.27 10.34
N VAL A 54 -21.28 -18.32 10.61
CA VAL A 54 -21.62 -16.92 10.58
C VAL A 54 -21.77 -16.54 9.11
N ASP A 55 -23.00 -16.38 8.66
CA ASP A 55 -23.33 -16.14 7.25
C ASP A 55 -22.98 -14.70 6.79
N GLU A 56 -22.68 -13.80 7.73
CA GLU A 56 -22.17 -12.46 7.42
C GLU A 56 -20.63 -12.46 7.33
N PRO A 57 -20.06 -12.49 6.12
CA PRO A 57 -18.61 -12.68 5.98
C PRO A 57 -17.76 -11.52 6.46
N PHE A 58 -18.29 -10.29 6.58
CA PHE A 58 -17.47 -9.07 6.76
C PHE A 58 -17.97 -8.09 7.83
N SER A 59 -18.87 -8.46 8.72
CA SER A 59 -19.27 -7.58 9.80
C SER A 59 -18.33 -7.67 11.01
N MET A 60 -18.15 -6.56 11.75
CA MET A 60 -17.41 -6.53 13.01
C MET A 60 -17.95 -7.59 14.02
N ARG A 61 -19.26 -7.73 14.11
CA ARG A 61 -19.95 -8.76 14.91
C ARG A 61 -19.54 -10.19 14.51
N ALA A 62 -19.43 -10.46 13.22
CA ALA A 62 -19.01 -11.76 12.72
C ALA A 62 -17.57 -12.08 13.11
N GLU A 63 -16.68 -11.08 13.06
CA GLU A 63 -15.28 -11.27 13.43
C GLU A 63 -15.11 -11.44 14.95
N GLU A 64 -15.83 -10.69 15.75
CA GLU A 64 -15.86 -10.87 17.22
C GLU A 64 -16.35 -12.27 17.61
N LYS A 65 -17.43 -12.76 17.00
CA LYS A 65 -17.91 -14.13 17.19
C LYS A 65 -16.86 -15.18 16.79
N ARG A 66 -16.15 -14.95 15.68
CA ARG A 66 -15.04 -15.82 15.26
C ARG A 66 -13.87 -15.80 16.24
N GLN A 67 -13.52 -14.64 16.77
CA GLN A 67 -12.45 -14.50 17.76
C GLN A 67 -12.84 -15.17 19.10
N GLN A 68 -14.08 -15.01 19.56
CA GLN A 68 -14.58 -15.68 20.74
C GLN A 68 -14.60 -17.21 20.57
N ALA A 69 -15.05 -17.70 19.41
CA ALA A 69 -15.02 -19.13 19.08
C ALA A 69 -13.57 -19.68 19.05
N ARG A 70 -12.63 -18.92 18.52
CA ARG A 70 -11.19 -19.28 18.53
C ARG A 70 -10.62 -19.33 19.95
N ARG A 71 -11.02 -18.41 20.85
CA ARG A 71 -10.60 -18.40 22.26
C ARG A 71 -11.17 -19.60 23.03
N LYS A 72 -12.44 -19.99 22.80
CA LYS A 72 -13.06 -21.17 23.38
C LYS A 72 -12.38 -22.47 22.91
N ASN A 73 -12.06 -22.58 21.63
CA ASN A 73 -11.40 -23.77 21.07
C ASN A 73 -9.91 -23.90 21.48
N LYS A 74 -9.24 -22.83 21.91
CA LYS A 74 -7.88 -22.91 22.46
C LYS A 74 -7.81 -23.59 23.81
N LYS A 75 -8.92 -23.66 24.58
CA LYS A 75 -9.00 -24.31 25.90
C LYS A 75 -9.24 -25.82 25.85
N LEU A 76 -9.72 -26.33 24.73
CA LEU A 76 -9.82 -27.76 24.48
C LEU A 76 -8.45 -28.26 24.00
N LYS A 77 -7.64 -28.83 24.89
CA LYS A 77 -6.50 -29.67 24.51
C LYS A 77 -7.04 -30.86 23.70
N LEU A 78 -7.14 -30.64 22.38
CA LEU A 78 -7.43 -31.74 21.46
C LEU A 78 -6.35 -32.80 21.65
N SER A 79 -6.75 -34.02 22.09
CA SER A 79 -5.91 -35.18 22.04
C SER A 79 -5.19 -35.26 20.70
N LYS A 80 -3.94 -35.74 20.70
CA LYS A 80 -3.09 -35.92 19.50
C LYS A 80 -3.73 -36.94 18.52
N LYS A 81 -4.92 -36.63 17.99
CA LYS A 81 -5.44 -37.35 16.81
C LYS A 81 -4.53 -36.98 15.66
N ALA A 82 -3.93 -38.00 15.05
CA ALA A 82 -3.12 -37.87 13.87
C ALA A 82 -3.78 -36.89 12.89
N ARG A 83 -3.09 -35.78 12.56
CA ARG A 83 -3.58 -34.77 11.60
C ARG A 83 -3.65 -35.45 10.24
N ARG A 84 -4.84 -35.96 9.88
CA ARG A 84 -5.11 -36.54 8.56
C ARG A 84 -4.71 -35.53 7.48
N GLY A 85 -3.81 -35.91 6.58
CA GLY A 85 -3.49 -35.21 5.36
C GLY A 85 -2.18 -34.41 5.35
N ARG A 86 -1.38 -34.33 6.44
CA ARG A 86 -0.06 -33.71 6.38
C ARG A 86 1.01 -34.80 6.23
N LEU A 87 1.72 -34.80 5.09
CA LEU A 87 2.88 -35.66 4.89
C LEU A 87 3.94 -35.36 5.96
N THR A 88 4.49 -36.40 6.57
CA THR A 88 5.65 -36.29 7.46
C THR A 88 6.91 -35.98 6.65
N SER A 89 7.99 -35.51 7.31
CA SER A 89 9.26 -35.33 6.62
C SER A 89 9.78 -36.64 6.02
N ALA A 90 9.56 -37.75 6.68
CA ALA A 90 9.94 -39.07 6.16
C ALA A 90 9.14 -39.45 4.89
N ASP A 91 7.82 -39.15 4.86
CA ASP A 91 7.02 -39.39 3.66
C ASP A 91 7.45 -38.48 2.49
N LYS A 92 7.80 -37.22 2.79
CA LYS A 92 8.31 -36.29 1.77
C LYS A 92 9.66 -36.75 1.21
N LEU A 93 10.56 -37.25 2.06
CA LEU A 93 11.85 -37.79 1.59
C LEU A 93 11.68 -38.97 0.63
N LYS A 94 10.66 -39.80 0.81
CA LYS A 94 10.32 -40.88 -0.12
C LYS A 94 9.80 -40.38 -1.47
N LEU A 95 9.22 -39.18 -1.50
CA LEU A 95 8.69 -38.54 -2.71
C LEU A 95 9.69 -37.60 -3.37
N ALA A 96 10.88 -37.44 -2.81
CA ALA A 96 11.90 -36.58 -3.38
C ALA A 96 12.38 -37.11 -4.76
N GLU A 97 12.44 -36.22 -5.75
CA GLU A 97 12.83 -36.56 -7.10
C GLU A 97 14.36 -36.76 -7.23
N ARG A 98 15.13 -36.11 -6.35
CA ARG A 98 16.60 -36.24 -6.29
C ARG A 98 17.13 -35.91 -4.90
N THR A 99 18.39 -36.31 -4.68
CA THR A 99 19.11 -36.00 -3.44
C THR A 99 20.35 -35.16 -3.78
N GLU A 100 20.55 -34.08 -3.01
CA GLU A 100 21.71 -33.20 -3.12
C GLU A 100 22.45 -33.12 -1.79
N LYS A 101 23.80 -33.11 -1.84
CA LYS A 101 24.68 -33.02 -0.67
C LYS A 101 25.07 -31.55 -0.44
N VAL A 102 24.98 -31.10 0.80
CA VAL A 102 25.30 -29.72 1.19
C VAL A 102 26.31 -29.74 2.32
N PHE A 103 27.49 -29.24 2.02
CA PHE A 103 28.61 -29.15 2.94
C PHE A 103 28.80 -27.76 3.51
N PRO A 104 29.34 -27.60 4.73
CA PRO A 104 29.69 -26.29 5.28
C PRO A 104 30.82 -25.65 4.47
N GLU A 105 30.73 -24.34 4.29
CA GLU A 105 31.75 -23.56 3.58
C GLU A 105 33.12 -23.63 4.29
N GLY A 106 34.17 -23.76 3.51
CA GLY A 106 35.55 -23.74 4.02
C GLY A 106 35.97 -25.01 4.80
N VAL A 107 35.16 -26.07 4.79
CA VAL A 107 35.50 -27.36 5.43
C VAL A 107 35.70 -28.43 4.36
N PRO A 108 36.82 -29.17 4.38
CA PRO A 108 37.05 -30.30 3.47
C PRO A 108 35.91 -31.34 3.61
N THR A 109 35.44 -31.87 2.50
CA THR A 109 34.32 -32.82 2.47
C THR A 109 34.61 -34.12 3.25
N GLN A 110 35.87 -34.52 3.30
CA GLN A 110 36.32 -35.71 4.05
C GLN A 110 36.18 -35.55 5.57
N ASP A 111 36.20 -34.32 6.08
CA ASP A 111 36.05 -34.02 7.52
C ASP A 111 34.57 -33.79 7.92
N CYS A 112 33.64 -33.98 6.99
CA CYS A 112 32.25 -33.75 7.20
C CYS A 112 31.47 -35.06 7.36
N HIS A 113 30.51 -35.06 8.30
CA HIS A 113 29.62 -36.19 8.55
C HIS A 113 28.19 -35.83 8.23
N LEU A 114 27.40 -36.78 7.70
CA LEU A 114 25.96 -36.56 7.48
C LEU A 114 25.27 -36.31 8.81
N SER A 115 24.64 -35.18 8.93
CA SER A 115 23.86 -34.78 10.12
C SER A 115 22.41 -35.21 10.03
N HIS A 116 21.74 -34.77 8.98
CA HIS A 116 20.33 -35.07 8.73
C HIS A 116 19.94 -34.75 7.28
N THR A 117 18.81 -35.29 6.86
CA THR A 117 18.25 -35.02 5.53
C THR A 117 16.96 -34.19 5.64
N ARG A 118 16.80 -33.18 4.79
CA ARG A 118 15.63 -32.30 4.74
C ARG A 118 14.99 -32.27 3.37
N PRO A 119 13.65 -32.47 3.26
CA PRO A 119 12.92 -32.23 2.02
C PRO A 119 12.66 -30.74 1.84
N VAL A 120 12.91 -30.23 0.63
CA VAL A 120 12.63 -28.84 0.26
C VAL A 120 11.93 -28.79 -1.10
N TRP A 121 10.82 -28.07 -1.15
CA TRP A 121 10.13 -27.72 -2.38
C TRP A 121 10.84 -26.58 -3.08
N ARG A 122 11.19 -26.76 -4.35
CA ARG A 122 11.76 -25.77 -5.26
C ARG A 122 10.86 -25.57 -6.48
N LEU A 123 11.09 -24.48 -7.19
CA LEU A 123 10.46 -24.23 -8.49
C LEU A 123 11.52 -24.33 -9.58
N GLU A 124 11.36 -25.29 -10.46
CA GLU A 124 12.29 -25.55 -11.56
C GLU A 124 11.49 -25.73 -12.85
N ASN A 125 11.86 -24.99 -13.88
CA ASN A 125 11.18 -25.05 -15.19
C ASN A 125 9.64 -24.93 -15.10
N GLY A 126 9.15 -24.07 -14.21
CA GLY A 126 7.71 -23.81 -14.04
C GLY A 126 6.95 -24.89 -13.25
N ARG A 127 7.61 -25.86 -12.65
CA ARG A 127 7.00 -26.88 -11.80
C ARG A 127 7.65 -26.97 -10.41
N ALA A 128 6.89 -27.45 -9.44
CA ALA A 128 7.41 -27.77 -8.12
C ALA A 128 8.14 -29.10 -8.14
N VAL A 129 9.37 -29.08 -7.63
CA VAL A 129 10.25 -30.24 -7.48
C VAL A 129 10.59 -30.43 -6.02
N LEU A 130 10.45 -31.63 -5.50
CA LEU A 130 10.82 -31.95 -4.13
C LEU A 130 12.24 -32.52 -4.11
N VAL A 131 13.17 -31.81 -3.48
CA VAL A 131 14.58 -32.21 -3.38
C VAL A 131 14.90 -32.61 -1.96
N ALA A 132 15.57 -33.74 -1.78
CA ALA A 132 16.12 -34.18 -0.50
C ALA A 132 17.53 -33.61 -0.34
N TYR A 133 17.75 -32.79 0.67
CA TYR A 133 19.08 -32.23 0.97
C TYR A 133 19.74 -33.00 2.13
N GLU A 134 20.83 -33.67 1.86
CA GLU A 134 21.73 -34.26 2.87
C GLU A 134 22.61 -33.16 3.44
N ILE A 135 22.35 -32.74 4.67
CA ILE A 135 23.11 -31.70 5.33
C ILE A 135 24.26 -32.30 6.11
N TYR A 136 25.44 -31.92 5.72
CA TYR A 136 26.69 -32.34 6.36
C TYR A 136 27.13 -31.36 7.42
N ARG A 137 27.78 -31.86 8.45
CA ARG A 137 28.29 -31.11 9.60
C ARG A 137 29.81 -31.28 9.66
N GLY A 138 30.52 -30.18 9.80
CA GLY A 138 31.97 -30.14 10.02
C GLY A 138 32.37 -30.28 11.49
N PRO A 139 33.67 -30.39 11.77
CA PRO A 139 34.23 -30.66 13.13
C PRO A 139 33.83 -29.60 14.19
N LYS A 140 33.71 -28.32 13.78
CA LYS A 140 33.36 -27.21 14.67
C LYS A 140 31.85 -26.92 14.71
N ASN A 141 31.01 -27.94 14.49
CA ASN A 141 29.54 -27.80 14.43
C ASN A 141 29.02 -26.84 13.34
N GLN A 142 29.78 -26.60 12.28
CA GLN A 142 29.31 -25.89 11.11
C GLN A 142 28.40 -26.83 10.30
N TYR A 143 27.27 -26.30 9.85
CA TYR A 143 26.31 -27.04 9.02
C TYR A 143 26.29 -26.49 7.62
N GLY A 144 26.12 -27.36 6.64
CA GLY A 144 25.84 -26.95 5.28
C GLY A 144 24.55 -26.12 5.20
N LYS A 145 24.59 -25.03 4.45
CA LYS A 145 23.40 -24.16 4.23
C LYS A 145 22.82 -24.48 2.86
N ILE A 146 21.53 -24.85 2.81
CA ILE A 146 20.86 -25.11 1.53
C ILE A 146 20.72 -23.78 0.78
N PRO A 147 21.27 -23.67 -0.46
CA PRO A 147 21.17 -22.46 -1.25
C PRO A 147 19.70 -22.08 -1.52
N GLY A 148 19.34 -20.81 -1.36
CA GLY A 148 17.99 -20.35 -1.64
C GLY A 148 16.93 -20.76 -0.62
N VAL A 149 17.30 -21.18 0.58
CA VAL A 149 16.34 -21.58 1.62
C VAL A 149 16.56 -20.78 2.90
N LEU A 150 15.52 -20.12 3.39
CA LEU A 150 15.57 -19.37 4.64
C LEU A 150 15.43 -20.29 5.86
N GLY A 151 16.45 -20.32 6.69
CA GLY A 151 16.45 -21.05 7.96
C GLY A 151 16.02 -22.52 7.82
N ARG A 152 14.96 -22.90 8.53
CA ARG A 152 14.41 -24.26 8.49
C ARG A 152 13.20 -24.42 7.57
N SER A 153 13.01 -23.54 6.59
CA SER A 153 11.88 -23.63 5.65
C SER A 153 11.94 -24.93 4.83
N GLU A 154 10.79 -25.51 4.60
CA GLU A 154 10.62 -26.64 3.65
C GLU A 154 10.36 -26.12 2.21
N PHE A 155 10.43 -24.81 1.99
CA PHE A 155 10.20 -24.14 0.71
C PHE A 155 11.35 -23.19 0.42
N SER A 156 11.76 -23.15 -0.81
CA SER A 156 12.81 -22.23 -1.29
C SER A 156 12.31 -20.79 -1.42
N MET A 157 13.22 -19.87 -1.64
CA MET A 157 12.94 -18.44 -1.78
C MET A 157 12.06 -18.17 -3.01
N GLU A 158 12.24 -18.90 -4.11
CA GLU A 158 11.43 -18.78 -5.32
C GLU A 158 9.94 -18.94 -5.01
N VAL A 159 9.61 -19.96 -4.21
CA VAL A 159 8.22 -20.19 -3.76
C VAL A 159 7.72 -19.03 -2.92
N MET A 160 8.54 -18.50 -2.01
CA MET A 160 8.15 -17.37 -1.16
C MET A 160 7.89 -16.10 -1.97
N VAL A 161 8.76 -15.79 -2.93
CA VAL A 161 8.65 -14.63 -3.82
C VAL A 161 7.42 -14.76 -4.71
N GLU A 162 7.17 -15.94 -5.26
CA GLU A 162 5.99 -16.17 -6.10
C GLU A 162 4.68 -16.03 -5.31
N ILE A 163 4.61 -16.59 -4.10
CA ILE A 163 3.46 -16.37 -3.21
C ILE A 163 3.27 -14.89 -2.91
N ALA A 164 4.36 -14.17 -2.60
CA ALA A 164 4.33 -12.74 -2.32
C ALA A 164 3.79 -11.94 -3.52
N TYR A 165 4.26 -12.25 -4.70
CA TYR A 165 3.80 -11.62 -5.95
C TYR A 165 2.31 -11.86 -6.18
N PHE A 166 1.84 -13.11 -6.10
CA PHE A 166 0.42 -13.41 -6.28
C PHE A 166 -0.49 -12.79 -5.23
N VAL A 167 -0.06 -12.78 -3.96
CA VAL A 167 -0.88 -12.22 -2.87
C VAL A 167 -0.91 -10.70 -2.93
N TYR A 168 0.22 -10.04 -3.08
CA TYR A 168 0.35 -8.61 -2.84
C TYR A 168 0.41 -7.75 -4.12
N VAL A 169 0.94 -8.29 -5.21
CA VAL A 169 1.03 -7.56 -6.49
C VAL A 169 -0.17 -7.87 -7.38
N ILE A 170 -0.51 -9.15 -7.54
CA ILE A 170 -1.70 -9.56 -8.30
C ILE A 170 -2.99 -9.44 -7.47
N GLY A 171 -2.89 -9.45 -6.13
CA GLY A 171 -4.04 -9.30 -5.25
C GLY A 171 -4.90 -10.57 -5.11
N LEU A 172 -4.33 -11.76 -5.27
CA LEU A 172 -5.06 -13.01 -5.06
C LEU A 172 -5.22 -13.33 -3.57
N SER A 173 -6.36 -13.93 -3.20
CA SER A 173 -6.52 -14.48 -1.85
C SER A 173 -5.59 -15.70 -1.63
N PHE A 174 -5.22 -15.98 -0.39
CA PHE A 174 -4.40 -17.17 -0.05
C PHE A 174 -4.97 -18.48 -0.61
N ASP A 175 -6.30 -18.64 -0.63
CA ASP A 175 -6.95 -19.81 -1.24
C ASP A 175 -6.68 -19.90 -2.73
N LYS A 176 -6.87 -18.77 -3.44
CA LYS A 176 -6.65 -18.72 -4.88
C LYS A 176 -5.18 -18.95 -5.22
N VAL A 177 -4.24 -18.38 -4.44
CA VAL A 177 -2.82 -18.64 -4.60
C VAL A 177 -2.49 -20.12 -4.45
N CYS A 178 -2.96 -20.76 -3.36
CA CYS A 178 -2.74 -22.18 -3.15
C CYS A 178 -3.32 -23.06 -4.27
N LEU A 179 -4.51 -22.69 -4.79
CA LEU A 179 -5.13 -23.37 -5.93
C LEU A 179 -4.34 -23.17 -7.23
N THR A 180 -3.90 -21.94 -7.50
CA THR A 180 -3.10 -21.59 -8.69
C THR A 180 -1.78 -22.34 -8.71
N LEU A 181 -1.02 -22.31 -7.60
CA LEU A 181 0.26 -23.01 -7.49
C LEU A 181 0.09 -24.54 -7.61
N ARG A 182 -1.00 -25.07 -7.05
CA ARG A 182 -1.31 -26.49 -7.20
C ARG A 182 -1.66 -26.86 -8.64
N PHE A 183 -2.45 -26.03 -9.31
CA PHE A 183 -2.88 -26.27 -10.71
C PHE A 183 -1.76 -26.12 -11.73
N LEU A 184 -0.99 -25.03 -11.62
CA LEU A 184 0.05 -24.71 -12.62
C LEU A 184 1.36 -25.45 -12.36
N GLN A 185 1.72 -25.71 -11.10
CA GLN A 185 3.06 -26.15 -10.71
C GLN A 185 3.07 -27.46 -9.92
N ASN A 186 1.87 -28.01 -9.63
CA ASN A 186 1.72 -29.19 -8.77
C ASN A 186 2.31 -29.00 -7.34
N LEU A 187 2.34 -27.76 -6.82
CA LEU A 187 2.86 -27.44 -5.49
C LEU A 187 1.78 -27.68 -4.40
N PRO A 188 1.96 -28.64 -3.49
CA PRO A 188 1.01 -28.89 -2.41
C PRO A 188 1.22 -27.90 -1.26
N LEU A 189 0.63 -26.71 -1.37
CA LEU A 189 0.73 -25.64 -0.39
C LEU A 189 -0.62 -25.38 0.30
N GLY A 190 -0.59 -25.23 1.63
CA GLY A 190 -1.76 -24.81 2.40
C GLY A 190 -1.68 -23.34 2.82
N LYS A 191 -2.84 -22.69 3.06
CA LYS A 191 -2.95 -21.29 3.48
C LYS A 191 -2.05 -20.91 4.66
N THR A 192 -2.04 -21.73 5.72
CA THR A 192 -1.21 -21.47 6.91
C THR A 192 0.27 -21.54 6.59
N GLN A 193 0.67 -22.39 5.65
CA GLN A 193 2.06 -22.46 5.20
C GLN A 193 2.40 -21.20 4.39
N ALA A 194 1.56 -20.79 3.43
CA ALA A 194 1.74 -19.56 2.68
C ALA A 194 1.85 -18.34 3.60
N ASP A 195 0.98 -18.20 4.59
CA ASP A 195 1.06 -17.12 5.60
C ASP A 195 2.37 -17.16 6.39
N THR A 196 2.83 -18.35 6.78
CA THR A 196 4.10 -18.53 7.51
C THR A 196 5.30 -18.18 6.64
N LEU A 197 5.29 -18.54 5.37
CA LEU A 197 6.36 -18.21 4.41
C LEU A 197 6.46 -16.72 4.19
N LEU A 198 5.34 -16.02 4.03
CA LEU A 198 5.35 -14.56 3.92
C LEU A 198 5.83 -13.86 5.20
N LYS A 199 5.56 -14.42 6.39
CA LYS A 199 6.13 -13.92 7.65
C LYS A 199 7.65 -14.11 7.71
N GLN A 200 8.15 -15.21 7.20
CA GLN A 200 9.61 -15.44 7.11
C GLN A 200 10.26 -14.47 6.13
N LEU A 201 9.64 -14.28 4.96
CA LEU A 201 10.13 -13.37 3.94
C LEU A 201 10.17 -11.92 4.45
N SER A 202 9.10 -11.43 5.09
CA SER A 202 9.08 -10.06 5.61
C SER A 202 10.14 -9.81 6.68
N ARG A 203 10.37 -10.77 7.60
CA ARG A 203 11.47 -10.67 8.59
C ARG A 203 12.84 -10.63 7.93
N HIS A 204 13.00 -11.39 6.85
CA HIS A 204 14.26 -11.42 6.12
C HIS A 204 14.52 -10.11 5.36
N TRP A 205 13.47 -9.44 4.90
CA TRP A 205 13.53 -8.19 4.14
C TRP A 205 13.31 -6.92 4.96
N GLU A 206 13.19 -7.02 6.28
CA GLU A 206 12.97 -5.86 7.16
C GLU A 206 14.10 -4.85 7.06
N HIS A 207 15.36 -5.32 7.08
CA HIS A 207 16.53 -4.47 6.87
C HIS A 207 16.51 -3.77 5.51
N GLU A 208 16.15 -4.48 4.45
CA GLU A 208 16.08 -3.90 3.11
C GLU A 208 15.01 -2.80 3.02
N PHE A 209 13.89 -2.97 3.71
CA PHE A 209 12.86 -1.95 3.82
C PHE A 209 13.38 -0.66 4.49
N GLU A 210 14.11 -0.78 5.59
CA GLU A 210 14.71 0.39 6.27
C GLU A 210 15.73 1.11 5.37
N VAL A 211 16.53 0.36 4.62
CA VAL A 211 17.44 0.92 3.61
C VAL A 211 16.66 1.69 2.53
N LEU A 212 15.55 1.14 2.05
CA LEU A 212 14.70 1.80 1.06
C LEU A 212 14.10 3.11 1.59
N CYS A 213 13.70 3.16 2.86
CA CYS A 213 13.22 4.39 3.50
C CYS A 213 14.31 5.47 3.50
N THR A 214 15.56 5.12 3.83
CA THR A 214 16.68 6.06 3.80
C THR A 214 16.98 6.53 2.37
N LEU A 215 16.97 5.63 1.38
CA LEU A 215 17.16 5.98 -0.03
C LEU A 215 16.06 6.94 -0.52
N LEU A 216 14.81 6.71 -0.12
CA LEU A 216 13.69 7.59 -0.46
C LEU A 216 13.87 8.99 0.14
N ALA A 217 14.18 9.09 1.43
CA ALA A 217 14.41 10.36 2.12
C ALA A 217 15.59 11.17 1.55
N ASN A 218 16.47 10.54 0.75
CA ASN A 218 17.59 11.17 0.06
C ASN A 218 17.44 11.15 -1.47
N SER A 219 16.21 11.10 -1.96
CA SER A 219 15.90 11.13 -3.38
C SER A 219 15.73 12.57 -3.89
N LEU A 220 15.88 12.77 -5.20
CA LEU A 220 15.71 14.09 -5.83
C LEU A 220 14.23 14.43 -6.00
N VAL A 221 13.41 13.41 -6.25
CA VAL A 221 11.97 13.58 -6.49
C VAL A 221 11.21 12.44 -5.80
N VAL A 222 10.15 12.80 -5.10
CA VAL A 222 9.23 11.84 -4.49
C VAL A 222 7.81 12.14 -4.95
N HIS A 223 7.20 11.21 -5.65
CA HIS A 223 5.76 11.18 -5.91
C HIS A 223 5.07 10.55 -4.71
N THR A 224 4.06 11.21 -4.17
CA THR A 224 3.32 10.68 -3.01
C THR A 224 1.82 10.85 -3.18
N ASP A 225 1.09 9.85 -2.73
CA ASP A 225 -0.36 9.83 -2.73
C ASP A 225 -0.86 8.84 -1.68
N GLU A 226 -2.10 8.97 -1.23
CA GLU A 226 -2.68 8.11 -0.22
C GLU A 226 -4.13 7.74 -0.53
N THR A 227 -4.56 6.61 0.00
CA THR A 227 -5.96 6.18 -0.06
C THR A 227 -6.39 5.51 1.25
N SER A 228 -7.69 5.47 1.50
CA SER A 228 -8.23 4.76 2.67
C SER A 228 -7.97 3.25 2.59
N TRP A 229 -7.73 2.64 3.75
CA TRP A 229 -7.55 1.20 3.93
C TRP A 229 -8.46 0.68 5.03
N SER A 230 -8.54 -0.63 5.24
CA SER A 230 -9.33 -1.21 6.33
C SER A 230 -8.78 -0.91 7.73
N ILE A 231 -7.51 -0.61 7.81
CA ILE A 231 -6.83 -0.09 8.99
C ILE A 231 -6.20 1.22 8.53
N ASN A 232 -6.75 2.35 8.95
CA ASN A 232 -6.28 3.69 8.60
C ASN A 232 -6.15 3.93 7.07
N SER A 233 -4.94 4.09 6.54
CA SER A 233 -4.69 4.41 5.14
C SER A 233 -3.58 3.56 4.51
N VAL A 234 -3.42 3.71 3.20
CA VAL A 234 -2.24 3.26 2.44
C VAL A 234 -1.62 4.49 1.82
N TRP A 235 -0.30 4.61 1.93
CA TRP A 235 0.50 5.63 1.29
C TRP A 235 1.45 5.01 0.29
N ALA A 236 1.62 5.66 -0.84
CA ALA A 236 2.64 5.34 -1.83
C ALA A 236 3.66 6.47 -1.93
N PHE A 237 4.93 6.14 -1.81
CA PHE A 237 6.06 7.05 -2.00
C PHE A 237 6.97 6.46 -3.06
N LEU A 238 7.09 7.15 -4.18
CA LEU A 238 7.81 6.66 -5.35
C LEU A 238 8.89 7.65 -5.72
N SER A 239 10.13 7.17 -5.75
CA SER A 239 11.27 7.96 -6.17
C SER A 239 12.09 7.23 -7.24
N GLU A 240 13.10 7.91 -7.76
CA GLU A 240 14.07 7.29 -8.66
C GLU A 240 14.92 6.20 -8.01
N LYS A 241 15.02 6.18 -6.67
CA LYS A 241 15.87 5.21 -5.93
C LYS A 241 15.09 4.12 -5.22
N ALA A 242 13.86 4.42 -4.79
CA ALA A 242 13.05 3.52 -3.98
C ALA A 242 11.56 3.72 -4.22
N ARG A 243 10.79 2.65 -4.03
CA ARG A 243 9.33 2.65 -3.98
C ARG A 243 8.89 2.08 -2.66
N VAL A 244 8.26 2.89 -1.84
CA VAL A 244 7.80 2.51 -0.50
C VAL A 244 6.29 2.65 -0.43
N VAL A 245 5.62 1.57 -0.02
CA VAL A 245 4.16 1.55 0.13
C VAL A 245 3.84 1.17 1.57
N LEU A 246 3.27 2.09 2.32
CA LEU A 246 2.93 1.92 3.73
C LEU A 246 1.46 1.56 3.88
N PHE A 247 1.16 0.41 4.46
CA PHE A 247 -0.21 -0.06 4.72
C PHE A 247 -0.56 0.07 6.19
N GLY A 248 -1.71 0.62 6.51
CA GLY A 248 -2.23 0.68 7.88
C GLY A 248 -1.67 1.81 8.74
N VAL A 249 -1.13 2.86 8.11
CA VAL A 249 -0.62 4.07 8.75
C VAL A 249 -1.68 5.17 8.78
N HIS A 250 -1.55 6.11 9.72
CA HIS A 250 -2.48 7.23 9.81
C HIS A 250 -2.32 8.21 8.64
N LYS A 251 -3.42 8.88 8.26
CA LYS A 251 -3.42 9.93 7.24
C LYS A 251 -3.31 11.28 7.93
N ASP A 252 -2.11 11.61 8.44
CA ASP A 252 -1.81 12.87 9.10
C ASP A 252 -0.37 13.33 8.84
N ALA A 253 -0.12 14.63 9.06
CA ALA A 253 1.19 15.23 8.86
C ALA A 253 2.25 14.63 9.79
N ALA A 254 1.88 14.29 11.03
CA ALA A 254 2.81 13.72 12.00
C ALA A 254 3.36 12.35 11.56
N THR A 255 2.53 11.52 10.94
CA THR A 255 2.97 10.25 10.32
C THR A 255 3.89 10.49 9.13
N LEU A 256 3.56 11.46 8.28
CA LEU A 256 4.37 11.82 7.11
C LEU A 256 5.75 12.33 7.55
N GLU A 257 5.81 13.21 8.54
CA GLU A 257 7.05 13.80 9.07
C GLU A 257 8.01 12.76 9.64
N GLN A 258 7.50 11.68 10.24
CA GLN A 258 8.34 10.59 10.74
C GLN A 258 9.00 9.79 9.62
N PHE A 259 8.43 9.80 8.44
CA PHE A 259 8.90 9.04 7.28
C PHE A 259 9.64 9.92 6.28
N LEU A 260 9.12 11.11 5.98
CA LEU A 260 9.66 12.11 5.09
C LEU A 260 9.53 13.47 5.75
N ASP A 261 10.57 13.88 6.47
CA ASP A 261 10.57 15.12 7.26
C ASP A 261 10.70 16.35 6.32
N PRO A 262 9.69 17.24 6.27
CA PRO A 262 9.71 18.42 5.41
C PRO A 262 10.88 19.38 5.68
N GLN A 263 11.43 19.37 6.91
CA GLN A 263 12.53 20.27 7.29
C GLN A 263 13.90 19.80 6.76
N THR A 264 14.06 18.50 6.58
CA THR A 264 15.34 17.89 6.17
C THR A 264 15.31 17.38 4.74
N PHE A 265 14.13 17.16 4.16
CA PHE A 265 13.99 16.68 2.79
C PHE A 265 14.27 17.79 1.78
N GLY A 266 15.41 17.69 1.10
CA GLY A 266 15.85 18.69 0.09
C GLY A 266 15.35 18.43 -1.34
N GLY A 267 14.58 17.37 -1.58
CA GLY A 267 14.05 17.00 -2.89
C GLY A 267 12.69 17.62 -3.20
N LEU A 268 12.20 17.38 -4.42
CA LEU A 268 10.89 17.81 -4.90
C LEU A 268 9.82 16.80 -4.53
N VAL A 269 8.75 17.25 -3.85
CA VAL A 269 7.55 16.44 -3.58
C VAL A 269 6.48 16.70 -4.63
N ILE A 270 5.99 15.66 -5.28
CA ILE A 270 4.88 15.70 -6.23
C ILE A 270 3.67 15.03 -5.61
N SER A 271 2.62 15.79 -5.35
CA SER A 271 1.42 15.35 -4.67
C SER A 271 0.16 16.01 -5.26
N ASP A 272 -1.00 15.59 -4.77
CA ASP A 272 -2.21 16.41 -4.85
C ASP A 272 -2.10 17.64 -3.94
N ASP A 273 -3.18 18.42 -3.83
CA ASP A 273 -3.23 19.63 -3.01
C ASP A 273 -3.77 19.37 -1.58
N ALA A 274 -3.55 18.17 -1.03
CA ALA A 274 -3.95 17.88 0.34
C ALA A 274 -3.07 18.64 1.35
N ALA A 275 -3.69 19.13 2.43
CA ALA A 275 -3.05 19.93 3.48
C ALA A 275 -1.84 19.22 4.13
N VAL A 276 -1.82 17.90 4.14
CA VAL A 276 -0.71 17.11 4.70
C VAL A 276 0.63 17.38 4.02
N TYR A 277 0.62 17.91 2.78
CA TYR A 277 1.84 18.22 2.00
C TYR A 277 2.22 19.71 2.00
N GLU A 278 1.56 20.56 2.78
CA GLU A 278 1.80 22.02 2.75
C GLU A 278 3.19 22.41 3.28
N ASN A 279 3.77 21.62 4.19
CA ASN A 279 5.02 21.94 4.85
C ASN A 279 6.28 21.72 3.98
N PHE A 280 6.16 21.16 2.78
CA PHE A 280 7.31 20.92 1.91
C PHE A 280 7.69 22.22 1.16
N SER A 281 8.93 22.66 1.32
CA SER A 281 9.46 23.86 0.69
C SER A 281 9.56 23.76 -0.83
N GLN A 282 9.80 22.56 -1.36
CA GLN A 282 9.84 22.26 -2.78
C GLN A 282 8.71 21.27 -3.12
N ALA A 283 7.66 21.78 -3.74
CA ALA A 283 6.50 20.99 -4.10
C ALA A 283 6.08 21.28 -5.56
N GLN A 284 5.54 20.25 -6.20
CA GLN A 284 4.84 20.31 -7.47
C GLN A 284 3.43 19.74 -7.25
N LYS A 285 2.42 20.53 -7.51
CA LYS A 285 1.05 20.05 -7.43
C LYS A 285 0.61 19.37 -8.72
N CYS A 286 -0.18 18.32 -8.58
CA CYS A 286 -0.53 17.44 -9.68
C CYS A 286 -1.44 18.11 -10.72
N TRP A 287 -0.93 18.38 -11.91
CA TRP A 287 -1.68 18.94 -13.03
C TRP A 287 -2.89 18.10 -13.45
N ALA A 288 -2.84 16.79 -13.28
CA ALA A 288 -3.98 15.94 -13.60
C ALA A 288 -5.21 16.23 -12.70
N HIS A 289 -4.99 16.61 -11.44
CA HIS A 289 -6.08 17.02 -10.54
C HIS A 289 -6.68 18.37 -10.94
N LEU A 290 -5.84 19.37 -11.27
CA LEU A 290 -6.29 20.67 -11.73
C LEU A 290 -7.10 20.56 -13.02
N LEU A 291 -6.57 19.83 -14.02
CA LEU A 291 -7.27 19.61 -15.28
C LEU A 291 -8.59 18.81 -15.11
N ARG A 292 -8.63 17.82 -14.20
CA ARG A 292 -9.89 17.11 -13.88
C ARG A 292 -10.95 18.04 -13.29
N LYS A 293 -10.56 19.01 -12.43
CA LYS A 293 -11.46 20.03 -11.90
C LYS A 293 -12.03 20.90 -13.03
N ALA A 294 -11.17 21.40 -13.93
CA ALA A 294 -11.60 22.20 -15.09
C ALA A 294 -12.52 21.40 -16.04
N ILE A 295 -12.18 20.14 -16.34
CA ILE A 295 -13.01 19.25 -17.17
C ILE A 295 -14.37 19.02 -16.51
N LYS A 296 -14.41 18.84 -15.19
CA LYS A 296 -15.68 18.68 -14.44
C LYS A 296 -16.62 19.86 -14.67
N LEU A 297 -16.12 21.12 -14.65
CA LEU A 297 -16.92 22.31 -14.94
C LEU A 297 -17.55 22.24 -16.33
N THR A 298 -16.76 21.93 -17.35
CA THR A 298 -17.24 21.78 -18.72
C THR A 298 -18.29 20.68 -18.87
N LEU A 299 -18.18 19.58 -18.10
CA LEU A 299 -19.14 18.47 -18.15
C LEU A 299 -20.44 18.79 -17.37
N GLN A 300 -20.36 19.60 -16.31
CA GLN A 300 -21.51 20.04 -15.54
C GLN A 300 -22.38 21.04 -16.34
N GLU A 301 -21.75 21.95 -17.10
CA GLU A 301 -22.40 22.92 -17.95
C GLU A 301 -21.89 22.90 -19.39
N PRO A 302 -22.26 21.91 -20.23
CA PRO A 302 -21.71 21.74 -21.58
C PRO A 302 -22.02 22.91 -22.53
N ALA A 303 -23.08 23.68 -22.26
CA ALA A 303 -23.48 24.84 -23.06
C ALA A 303 -22.65 26.11 -22.70
N ASN A 304 -21.97 26.13 -21.56
CA ASN A 304 -21.19 27.26 -21.13
C ASN A 304 -19.84 27.28 -21.88
N GLN A 305 -19.70 28.26 -22.80
CA GLN A 305 -18.51 28.42 -23.62
C GLN A 305 -17.30 28.94 -22.81
N GLU A 306 -17.52 29.68 -21.74
CA GLU A 306 -16.45 30.21 -20.88
C GLU A 306 -15.71 29.08 -20.17
N TYR A 307 -16.41 28.11 -19.60
CA TYR A 307 -15.80 26.95 -18.95
C TYR A 307 -15.01 26.08 -19.95
N ARG A 308 -15.52 25.95 -21.18
CA ARG A 308 -14.80 25.23 -22.23
C ARG A 308 -13.52 25.96 -22.62
N GLN A 309 -13.58 27.27 -22.87
CA GLN A 309 -12.43 28.08 -23.23
C GLN A 309 -11.39 28.09 -22.11
N PHE A 310 -11.82 28.22 -20.85
CA PHE A 310 -10.96 28.14 -19.68
C PHE A 310 -10.24 26.79 -19.61
N THR A 311 -10.96 25.68 -19.79
CA THR A 311 -10.41 24.32 -19.75
C THR A 311 -9.41 24.09 -20.89
N ASP A 312 -9.76 24.50 -22.11
CA ASP A 312 -8.90 24.36 -23.28
C ASP A 312 -7.61 25.17 -23.11
N ARG A 313 -7.71 26.41 -22.62
CA ARG A 313 -6.55 27.26 -22.36
C ARG A 313 -5.65 26.72 -21.26
N LEU A 314 -6.23 26.25 -20.16
CA LEU A 314 -5.46 25.62 -19.08
C LEU A 314 -4.70 24.36 -19.57
N LEU A 315 -5.31 23.57 -20.43
CA LEU A 315 -4.68 22.42 -21.06
C LEU A 315 -3.54 22.81 -22.01
N GLU A 316 -3.71 23.91 -22.76
CA GLU A 316 -2.65 24.45 -23.64
C GLU A 316 -1.44 24.92 -22.85
N ILE A 317 -1.63 25.63 -21.73
CA ILE A 317 -0.57 26.06 -20.82
C ILE A 317 0.21 24.86 -20.29
N TYR A 318 -0.48 23.83 -19.81
CA TYR A 318 0.16 22.59 -19.36
C TYR A 318 0.98 21.91 -20.49
N ARG A 319 0.41 21.84 -21.70
CA ARG A 319 1.12 21.29 -22.87
C ARG A 319 2.34 22.12 -23.24
N ALA A 320 2.26 23.44 -23.14
CA ALA A 320 3.40 24.35 -23.36
C ALA A 320 4.50 24.10 -22.32
N ALA A 321 4.15 23.96 -21.04
CA ALA A 321 5.08 23.60 -19.96
C ALA A 321 5.81 22.27 -20.25
N CYS A 322 5.07 21.24 -20.70
CA CYS A 322 5.66 19.95 -21.08
C CYS A 322 6.61 20.08 -22.30
N ARG A 323 6.31 20.95 -23.26
CA ARG A 323 7.22 21.22 -24.41
C ARG A 323 8.50 21.92 -23.96
N VAL A 324 8.39 22.93 -23.11
CA VAL A 324 9.55 23.64 -22.52
C VAL A 324 10.46 22.68 -21.76
N GLN A 325 9.89 21.80 -20.92
CA GLN A 325 10.66 20.81 -20.19
C GLN A 325 11.47 19.87 -21.10
N ARG A 326 10.85 19.42 -22.22
CA ARG A 326 11.46 18.46 -23.15
C ARG A 326 12.39 19.10 -24.18
N ASP A 327 12.45 20.42 -24.25
CA ASP A 327 13.33 21.09 -25.20
C ASP A 327 14.80 21.05 -24.72
N GLY A 328 15.55 20.08 -25.24
CA GLY A 328 16.95 19.85 -24.92
C GLY A 328 17.88 20.99 -25.33
N ARG A 329 17.40 22.00 -26.09
CA ARG A 329 18.17 23.22 -26.46
C ARG A 329 18.17 24.26 -25.35
N LEU A 330 17.22 24.17 -24.41
CA LEU A 330 17.10 25.11 -23.32
C LEU A 330 18.01 24.70 -22.14
N SER A 331 18.80 25.65 -21.67
CA SER A 331 19.50 25.53 -20.39
C SER A 331 18.51 25.61 -19.23
N ALA A 332 18.96 25.27 -18.01
CA ALA A 332 18.15 25.43 -16.81
C ALA A 332 17.63 26.86 -16.64
N THR A 333 18.49 27.87 -16.87
CA THR A 333 18.10 29.30 -16.86
C THR A 333 17.09 29.60 -17.96
N GLY A 334 17.28 29.05 -19.16
CA GLY A 334 16.33 29.24 -20.27
C GLY A 334 14.95 28.65 -19.95
N ARG A 335 14.89 27.49 -19.33
CA ARG A 335 13.63 26.93 -18.85
C ARG A 335 12.98 27.78 -17.76
N ALA A 336 13.77 28.28 -16.80
CA ALA A 336 13.26 29.19 -15.77
C ALA A 336 12.66 30.48 -16.34
N CYS A 337 13.31 31.09 -17.33
CA CYS A 337 12.74 32.25 -18.03
C CYS A 337 11.42 31.93 -18.75
N LYS A 338 11.30 30.74 -19.35
CA LYS A 338 10.03 30.31 -19.98
C LYS A 338 8.91 30.04 -18.96
N VAL A 339 9.26 29.58 -17.75
CA VAL A 339 8.28 29.41 -16.66
C VAL A 339 7.66 30.75 -16.27
N VAL A 340 8.42 31.86 -16.23
CA VAL A 340 7.84 33.18 -15.96
C VAL A 340 6.72 33.52 -16.96
N GLY A 341 6.93 33.27 -18.25
CA GLY A 341 5.89 33.49 -19.26
C GLY A 341 4.68 32.56 -19.09
N LEU A 342 4.87 31.32 -18.57
CA LEU A 342 3.75 30.41 -18.25
C LEU A 342 2.98 30.88 -16.99
N ASP A 343 3.67 31.47 -16.01
CA ASP A 343 3.04 32.09 -14.85
C ASP A 343 2.18 33.28 -15.28
N ASP A 344 2.68 34.14 -16.20
CA ASP A 344 1.91 35.25 -16.77
C ASP A 344 0.64 34.73 -17.49
N GLU A 345 0.74 33.64 -18.26
CA GLU A 345 -0.43 32.99 -18.89
C GLU A 345 -1.47 32.46 -17.90
N ILE A 346 -1.05 31.98 -16.74
CA ILE A 346 -1.98 31.61 -15.65
C ILE A 346 -2.65 32.84 -15.05
N VAL A 347 -1.89 33.92 -14.84
CA VAL A 347 -2.48 35.18 -14.35
C VAL A 347 -3.52 35.71 -15.33
N ASP A 348 -3.20 35.80 -16.61
CA ASP A 348 -4.13 36.26 -17.65
C ASP A 348 -5.39 35.42 -17.72
N LEU A 349 -5.28 34.10 -17.57
CA LEU A 349 -6.42 33.19 -17.54
C LEU A 349 -7.31 33.34 -16.32
N CYS A 350 -6.72 33.59 -15.15
CA CYS A 350 -7.42 33.58 -13.87
C CYS A 350 -7.91 34.97 -13.44
N LEU A 351 -7.21 36.05 -13.85
CA LEU A 351 -7.47 37.41 -13.38
C LEU A 351 -8.91 37.87 -13.56
N PRO A 352 -9.60 37.63 -14.70
CA PRO A 352 -10.99 38.06 -14.88
C PRO A 352 -11.94 37.56 -13.78
N THR A 353 -11.78 36.32 -13.33
CA THR A 353 -12.60 35.72 -12.28
C THR A 353 -12.06 36.07 -10.89
N TRP A 354 -10.73 36.06 -10.72
CA TRP A 354 -10.06 36.28 -9.42
C TRP A 354 -10.25 37.69 -8.88
N ALA A 355 -10.27 38.69 -9.77
CA ALA A 355 -10.46 40.10 -9.41
C ALA A 355 -11.90 40.49 -9.03
N LEU A 356 -12.86 39.57 -9.19
CA LEU A 356 -14.25 39.82 -8.82
C LEU A 356 -14.44 39.67 -7.29
N GLU A 357 -14.78 40.76 -6.62
CA GLU A 357 -15.26 40.75 -5.23
C GLU A 357 -16.72 40.23 -5.20
N LEU A 358 -16.86 38.92 -5.22
CA LEU A 358 -18.18 38.31 -5.16
C LEU A 358 -18.47 37.77 -3.75
N PRO A 359 -19.74 37.82 -3.29
CA PRO A 359 -20.11 37.19 -2.03
C PRO A 359 -19.87 35.66 -2.11
N PRO A 360 -19.85 34.97 -0.96
CA PRO A 360 -19.82 33.50 -0.95
C PRO A 360 -20.95 32.93 -1.81
N LEU A 361 -20.60 32.04 -2.74
CA LEU A 361 -21.60 31.39 -3.61
C LEU A 361 -22.09 30.10 -2.95
N GLU A 362 -23.30 29.71 -3.28
CA GLU A 362 -23.81 28.38 -2.99
C GLU A 362 -23.01 27.32 -3.77
N ASP A 363 -23.08 26.05 -3.35
CA ASP A 363 -22.45 24.96 -4.05
C ASP A 363 -22.95 24.87 -5.50
N GLY A 364 -22.02 24.82 -6.44
CA GLY A 364 -22.35 24.76 -7.86
C GLY A 364 -21.12 25.01 -8.76
N PRO A 365 -21.31 24.92 -10.10
CA PRO A 365 -20.21 25.09 -11.06
C PRO A 365 -19.49 26.42 -10.96
N GLU A 366 -20.21 27.51 -10.69
CA GLU A 366 -19.60 28.84 -10.52
C GLU A 366 -18.69 28.91 -9.30
N ASN A 367 -19.11 28.35 -8.17
CA ASN A 367 -18.27 28.25 -6.98
C ASN A 367 -17.06 27.31 -7.23
N ASP A 368 -17.28 26.14 -7.86
CA ASP A 368 -16.20 25.22 -8.26
C ASP A 368 -15.17 25.93 -9.16
N HIS A 369 -15.60 26.77 -10.10
CA HIS A 369 -14.72 27.57 -10.95
C HIS A 369 -13.90 28.57 -10.15
N ARG A 370 -14.53 29.33 -9.25
CA ARG A 370 -13.83 30.31 -8.38
C ARG A 370 -12.80 29.62 -7.49
N LEU A 371 -13.14 28.49 -6.90
CA LEU A 371 -12.23 27.70 -6.08
C LEU A 371 -11.03 27.22 -6.89
N LEU A 372 -11.25 26.75 -8.13
CA LEU A 372 -10.15 26.35 -9.02
C LEU A 372 -9.25 27.53 -9.39
N VAL A 373 -9.83 28.70 -9.71
CA VAL A 373 -9.06 29.93 -10.02
C VAL A 373 -8.22 30.36 -8.81
N ASN A 374 -8.81 30.36 -7.60
CA ASN A 374 -8.08 30.71 -6.38
C ASN A 374 -6.94 29.70 -6.10
N GLU A 375 -7.19 28.43 -6.33
CA GLU A 375 -6.17 27.37 -6.20
C GLU A 375 -5.02 27.57 -7.19
N LEU A 376 -5.31 27.83 -8.48
CA LEU A 376 -4.30 28.12 -9.51
C LEU A 376 -3.45 29.33 -9.15
N MET A 377 -4.05 30.43 -8.76
CA MET A 377 -3.35 31.66 -8.34
C MET A 377 -2.46 31.41 -7.12
N ARG A 378 -2.98 30.73 -6.09
CA ARG A 378 -2.22 30.36 -4.90
C ARG A 378 -1.01 29.48 -5.25
N LEU A 379 -1.22 28.44 -6.07
CA LEU A 379 -0.16 27.52 -6.48
C LEU A 379 0.91 28.19 -7.35
N MET A 380 0.51 29.13 -8.21
CA MET A 380 1.43 29.94 -9.02
C MET A 380 2.30 30.82 -8.11
N VAL A 381 1.70 31.57 -7.19
CA VAL A 381 2.44 32.41 -6.22
C VAL A 381 3.42 31.57 -5.39
N ASN A 382 3.03 30.39 -4.97
CA ASN A 382 3.87 29.45 -4.22
C ASN A 382 4.88 28.69 -5.10
N LYS A 383 4.93 28.95 -6.41
CA LYS A 383 5.81 28.26 -7.39
C LYS A 383 5.61 26.75 -7.42
N GLN A 384 4.38 26.27 -7.27
CA GLN A 384 4.05 24.83 -7.18
C GLN A 384 3.41 24.27 -8.46
N LEU A 385 3.26 25.09 -9.53
CA LEU A 385 2.67 24.67 -10.80
C LEU A 385 3.70 24.15 -11.81
N PHE A 386 4.86 24.81 -11.91
CA PHE A 386 5.83 24.56 -12.98
C PHE A 386 7.20 24.11 -12.47
N THR A 387 7.32 23.71 -11.22
CA THR A 387 8.59 23.23 -10.64
C THR A 387 9.16 22.04 -11.41
N PHE A 388 8.28 21.17 -11.95
CA PHE A 388 8.68 20.03 -12.77
C PHE A 388 9.42 20.43 -14.06
N VAL A 389 9.19 21.64 -14.59
CA VAL A 389 9.83 22.14 -15.83
C VAL A 389 11.31 22.41 -15.62
N THR A 390 11.66 22.92 -14.44
CA THR A 390 13.05 23.31 -14.10
C THR A 390 13.80 22.22 -13.34
N ALA A 391 13.08 21.20 -12.83
CA ALA A 391 13.69 20.10 -12.10
C ALA A 391 14.64 19.27 -12.98
N GLU A 392 15.75 18.85 -12.40
CA GLU A 392 16.70 17.96 -13.07
C GLU A 392 16.07 16.57 -13.29
N PRO A 393 16.39 15.94 -14.44
CA PRO A 393 15.92 14.58 -14.71
C PRO A 393 16.38 13.60 -13.64
N ALA A 394 15.46 12.76 -13.17
CA ALA A 394 15.76 11.72 -12.22
C ALA A 394 16.37 10.50 -12.91
N VAL A 395 17.50 9.99 -12.39
CA VAL A 395 18.20 8.83 -12.94
C VAL A 395 17.97 7.63 -12.04
N GLN A 396 17.35 6.60 -12.59
CA GLN A 396 17.10 5.33 -11.88
C GLN A 396 18.40 4.50 -11.75
N PRO A 397 18.48 3.57 -10.80
CA PRO A 397 19.65 2.71 -10.60
C PRO A 397 20.02 1.84 -11.81
N ASN A 398 19.06 1.52 -12.67
CA ASN A 398 19.28 0.81 -13.94
C ASN A 398 19.83 1.72 -15.05
N GLY A 399 20.07 3.01 -14.77
CA GLY A 399 20.61 3.99 -15.72
C GLY A 399 19.55 4.71 -16.57
N VAL A 400 18.27 4.39 -16.43
CA VAL A 400 17.20 5.09 -17.15
C VAL A 400 17.00 6.49 -16.56
N SER A 401 17.16 7.50 -17.41
CA SER A 401 16.87 8.90 -17.06
C SER A 401 15.45 9.27 -17.49
N GLN A 402 14.70 9.84 -16.59
CA GLN A 402 13.32 10.28 -16.87
C GLN A 402 13.14 11.76 -16.47
N PRO A 403 12.49 12.57 -17.30
CA PRO A 403 12.09 13.91 -16.89
C PRO A 403 11.08 13.82 -15.74
N VAL A 404 11.13 14.78 -14.84
CA VAL A 404 10.20 14.86 -13.71
C VAL A 404 8.79 15.09 -14.23
N SER A 405 7.82 14.31 -13.77
CA SER A 405 6.43 14.46 -14.22
C SER A 405 5.75 15.66 -13.54
N GLY A 406 4.97 16.45 -14.29
CA GLY A 406 4.06 17.45 -13.72
C GLY A 406 2.79 16.84 -13.13
N THR A 407 2.64 15.51 -13.16
CA THR A 407 1.48 14.78 -12.65
C THR A 407 1.88 13.71 -11.64
N ASN A 408 0.97 13.36 -10.75
CA ASN A 408 1.14 12.32 -9.74
C ASN A 408 0.59 10.95 -10.19
N ASN A 409 0.42 10.75 -11.50
CA ASN A 409 -0.21 9.56 -12.06
C ASN A 409 0.50 8.25 -11.70
N GLU A 410 1.79 8.26 -11.37
CA GLU A 410 2.55 7.07 -11.02
C GLU A 410 2.14 6.53 -9.63
N SER A 411 2.03 7.41 -8.63
CA SER A 411 1.56 7.03 -7.30
C SER A 411 0.08 6.65 -7.32
N GLU A 412 -0.78 7.40 -8.04
CA GLU A 412 -2.17 7.01 -8.26
C GLU A 412 -2.29 5.59 -8.86
N ARG A 413 -1.47 5.28 -9.87
CA ARG A 413 -1.44 3.96 -10.49
C ARG A 413 -1.02 2.87 -9.52
N THR A 414 -0.04 3.15 -8.66
CA THR A 414 0.41 2.22 -7.61
C THR A 414 -0.69 1.96 -6.60
N LEU A 415 -1.50 2.96 -6.25
CA LEU A 415 -2.62 2.82 -5.33
C LEU A 415 -3.87 2.13 -5.92
N ARG A 416 -3.96 1.94 -7.24
CA ARG A 416 -5.10 1.21 -7.87
C ARG A 416 -5.22 -0.22 -7.36
N ASN A 417 -4.11 -0.94 -7.19
CA ASN A 417 -4.14 -2.30 -6.66
C ASN A 417 -4.64 -2.35 -5.20
N PRO A 418 -4.14 -1.53 -4.25
CA PRO A 418 -4.74 -1.37 -2.93
C PRO A 418 -6.24 -1.01 -2.97
N ALA A 419 -6.65 -0.05 -3.80
CA ALA A 419 -8.05 0.35 -3.93
C ALA A 419 -8.93 -0.83 -4.38
N GLY A 420 -8.56 -1.54 -5.45
CA GLY A 420 -9.27 -2.73 -5.91
C GLY A 420 -9.28 -3.87 -4.89
N ALA A 421 -8.19 -4.05 -4.12
CA ALA A 421 -8.16 -5.02 -3.03
C ALA A 421 -9.12 -4.65 -1.89
N ARG A 422 -9.27 -3.36 -1.58
CA ARG A 422 -10.24 -2.84 -0.60
C ARG A 422 -11.67 -3.12 -1.05
N GLU A 423 -12.01 -2.79 -2.28
CA GLU A 423 -13.34 -3.06 -2.87
C GLU A 423 -13.67 -4.56 -2.87
N ALA A 424 -12.69 -5.38 -3.15
CA ALA A 424 -12.83 -6.84 -3.09
C ALA A 424 -12.79 -7.43 -1.67
N GLY A 425 -12.72 -6.60 -0.60
CA GLY A 425 -12.63 -7.04 0.80
C GLY A 425 -11.33 -7.78 1.16
N ARG A 426 -10.26 -7.62 0.36
CA ARG A 426 -8.97 -8.32 0.51
C ARG A 426 -7.93 -7.47 1.22
N THR A 427 -8.31 -6.88 2.34
CA THR A 427 -7.46 -6.03 3.13
C THR A 427 -6.90 -6.74 4.36
N ASN A 428 -5.86 -6.17 4.95
CA ASN A 428 -5.30 -6.66 6.20
C ASN A 428 -6.27 -6.40 7.35
N LYS A 429 -6.41 -7.37 8.24
CA LYS A 429 -7.26 -7.26 9.43
C LYS A 429 -6.45 -7.00 10.72
N THR A 430 -5.12 -6.91 10.60
CA THR A 430 -4.20 -6.69 11.73
C THR A 430 -3.02 -5.84 11.28
N LEU A 431 -2.46 -5.03 12.19
CA LEU A 431 -1.25 -4.27 11.95
C LEU A 431 -0.07 -5.16 11.56
N VAL A 432 0.05 -6.35 12.17
CA VAL A 432 1.10 -7.33 11.79
C VAL A 432 0.98 -7.75 10.31
N GLY A 433 -0.25 -7.90 9.81
CA GLY A 433 -0.48 -8.19 8.38
C GLY A 433 -0.14 -7.00 7.49
N ALA A 434 -0.50 -5.79 7.90
CA ALA A 434 -0.19 -4.56 7.19
C ALA A 434 1.33 -4.32 7.15
N ARG A 435 2.03 -4.42 8.28
CA ARG A 435 3.51 -4.33 8.36
C ARG A 435 4.21 -5.30 7.42
N ARG A 436 3.78 -6.56 7.41
CA ARG A 436 4.31 -7.56 6.48
C ARG A 436 4.12 -7.18 5.02
N GLN A 437 2.93 -6.70 4.66
CA GLN A 437 2.63 -6.25 3.31
C GLN A 437 3.47 -5.04 2.93
N THR A 438 3.62 -4.06 3.81
CA THR A 438 4.49 -2.89 3.66
C THR A 438 5.91 -3.30 3.25
N ILE A 439 6.55 -4.18 4.00
CA ILE A 439 7.92 -4.63 3.72
C ILE A 439 8.01 -5.32 2.36
N ILE A 440 7.16 -6.31 2.14
CA ILE A 440 7.25 -7.15 0.94
C ILE A 440 6.93 -6.36 -0.33
N VAL A 441 5.87 -5.54 -0.32
CA VAL A 441 5.49 -4.73 -1.48
C VAL A 441 6.57 -3.71 -1.79
N SER A 442 7.10 -3.02 -0.79
CA SER A 442 8.14 -2.01 -0.98
C SER A 442 9.42 -2.60 -1.59
N VAL A 443 9.86 -3.76 -1.13
CA VAL A 443 11.02 -4.45 -1.70
C VAL A 443 10.76 -4.91 -3.13
N LEU A 444 9.61 -5.54 -3.42
CA LEU A 444 9.29 -6.00 -4.77
C LEU A 444 9.11 -4.84 -5.76
N GLU A 445 8.41 -3.79 -5.37
CA GLU A 445 8.22 -2.61 -6.23
C GLU A 445 9.52 -1.84 -6.44
N SER A 446 10.40 -1.76 -5.43
CA SER A 446 11.71 -1.15 -5.59
C SER A 446 12.61 -1.96 -6.53
N LEU A 447 12.58 -3.29 -6.48
CA LEU A 447 13.36 -4.14 -7.40
C LEU A 447 13.07 -3.85 -8.88
N ARG A 448 11.87 -3.36 -9.22
CA ARG A 448 11.54 -2.92 -10.60
C ARG A 448 12.45 -1.80 -11.12
N LEU A 449 13.00 -0.96 -10.22
CA LEU A 449 13.92 0.12 -10.58
C LEU A 449 15.35 -0.36 -10.85
N TYR A 450 15.69 -1.54 -10.35
CA TYR A 450 17.05 -2.07 -10.37
C TYR A 450 17.23 -3.17 -11.42
N LEU A 451 16.15 -3.81 -11.83
CA LEU A 451 16.18 -4.93 -12.78
C LEU A 451 15.82 -4.45 -14.19
N PRO A 452 16.52 -4.95 -15.23
CA PRO A 452 16.14 -4.67 -16.62
C PRO A 452 14.74 -5.17 -16.95
N GLU A 453 14.40 -6.35 -16.44
CA GLU A 453 13.08 -6.97 -16.55
C GLU A 453 12.66 -7.51 -15.19
N PHE A 454 11.41 -7.29 -14.83
CA PHE A 454 10.85 -7.77 -13.58
C PHE A 454 10.19 -9.14 -13.77
N THR A 455 11.00 -10.18 -13.76
CA THR A 455 10.58 -11.59 -13.82
C THR A 455 11.02 -12.33 -12.56
N LEU A 456 10.39 -13.46 -12.24
CA LEU A 456 10.82 -14.30 -11.11
C LEU A 456 12.31 -14.69 -11.24
N THR A 457 12.74 -15.04 -12.43
CA THR A 457 14.14 -15.40 -12.71
C THR A 457 15.09 -14.24 -12.41
N SER A 458 14.77 -13.02 -12.85
CA SER A 458 15.59 -11.84 -12.61
C SER A 458 15.63 -11.46 -11.13
N VAL A 459 14.49 -11.53 -10.44
CA VAL A 459 14.40 -11.31 -8.99
C VAL A 459 15.24 -12.33 -8.23
N MET A 460 15.16 -13.61 -8.58
CA MET A 460 15.93 -14.67 -7.93
C MET A 460 17.43 -14.57 -8.20
N ALA A 461 17.81 -14.19 -9.42
CA ALA A 461 19.22 -13.94 -9.76
C ALA A 461 19.77 -12.77 -8.92
N GLU A 462 18.99 -11.72 -8.69
CA GLU A 462 19.40 -10.60 -7.84
C GLU A 462 19.52 -11.01 -6.36
N ILE A 463 18.53 -11.73 -5.83
CA ILE A 463 18.59 -12.26 -4.45
C ILE A 463 19.79 -13.20 -4.26
N ALA A 464 20.12 -14.01 -5.24
CA ALA A 464 21.32 -14.87 -5.20
C ALA A 464 22.60 -14.04 -5.13
N ARG A 465 22.69 -12.92 -5.87
CA ARG A 465 23.81 -11.96 -5.76
C ARG A 465 23.89 -11.33 -4.36
N TRP A 466 22.75 -11.00 -3.73
CA TRP A 466 22.74 -10.49 -2.36
C TRP A 466 23.36 -11.47 -1.37
N TRP A 467 23.03 -12.74 -1.49
CA TRP A 467 23.60 -13.77 -0.62
C TRP A 467 25.10 -13.96 -0.84
N GLN A 468 25.55 -13.93 -2.10
CA GLN A 468 26.98 -14.04 -2.43
C GLN A 468 27.77 -12.80 -1.96
N ALA A 469 27.22 -11.63 -2.15
CA ALA A 469 27.87 -10.36 -1.78
C ALA A 469 27.71 -9.99 -0.30
N GLY A 470 26.83 -10.66 0.45
CA GLY A 470 26.47 -10.32 1.83
C GLY A 470 25.72 -8.98 1.97
N GLN A 471 25.26 -8.41 0.86
CA GLN A 471 24.51 -7.14 0.84
C GLN A 471 23.61 -7.04 -0.39
N SER A 472 22.49 -6.32 -0.25
CA SER A 472 21.57 -6.06 -1.36
C SER A 472 22.06 -4.98 -2.32
N CYS A 473 21.41 -4.88 -3.50
CA CYS A 473 21.61 -3.75 -4.42
C CYS A 473 21.23 -2.42 -3.78
N PHE A 474 20.24 -2.40 -2.89
CA PHE A 474 19.82 -1.23 -2.13
C PHE A 474 20.90 -0.77 -1.15
N THR A 475 21.42 -1.70 -0.33
CA THR A 475 22.51 -1.43 0.61
C THR A 475 23.80 -0.99 -0.14
N LYS A 476 24.06 -1.56 -1.33
CA LYS A 476 25.18 -1.14 -2.16
C LYS A 476 25.02 0.32 -2.64
N LEU A 477 23.82 0.70 -3.06
CA LEU A 477 23.52 2.10 -3.45
C LEU A 477 23.65 3.04 -2.25
N LEU A 478 23.10 2.65 -1.09
CA LEU A 478 23.17 3.44 0.16
C LEU A 478 24.64 3.76 0.51
N LYS A 479 25.51 2.73 0.51
CA LYS A 479 26.95 2.91 0.77
C LYS A 479 27.63 3.80 -0.28
N LYS A 480 27.27 3.67 -1.56
CA LYS A 480 27.79 4.55 -2.63
C LYS A 480 27.42 6.02 -2.37
N MET A 481 26.26 6.27 -1.80
CA MET A 481 25.81 7.60 -1.39
C MET A 481 26.42 8.06 -0.05
N LYS A 482 27.21 7.23 0.63
CA LYS A 482 27.77 7.49 1.97
C LYS A 482 26.70 7.74 3.04
N LEU A 483 25.58 7.02 2.94
CA LEU A 483 24.48 7.07 3.89
C LEU A 483 24.48 5.83 4.77
N GLU A 484 23.95 5.97 5.99
CA GLU A 484 23.74 4.88 6.94
C GLU A 484 22.25 4.56 7.07
N PRO A 485 21.89 3.29 7.33
CA PRO A 485 20.51 2.94 7.68
C PRO A 485 20.06 3.70 8.93
N PRO A 486 18.75 3.91 9.13
CA PRO A 486 18.25 4.62 10.29
C PRO A 486 18.63 3.86 11.58
N THR A 487 19.01 4.60 12.62
CA THR A 487 19.35 4.03 13.94
C THR A 487 18.15 3.44 14.67
N GLN A 488 16.96 3.96 14.37
CA GLN A 488 15.66 3.45 14.84
C GLN A 488 14.83 3.03 13.66
N SER A 489 14.11 1.91 13.78
CA SER A 489 13.22 1.44 12.73
C SER A 489 12.18 2.49 12.38
N ILE A 490 12.17 2.92 11.13
CA ILE A 490 11.12 3.79 10.58
C ILE A 490 9.76 3.10 10.69
N LEU A 491 9.74 1.80 10.43
CA LEU A 491 8.52 1.00 10.50
C LEU A 491 7.92 0.99 11.91
N ASP A 492 8.75 0.96 12.97
CA ASP A 492 8.28 1.02 14.35
C ASP A 492 7.75 2.42 14.74
N LYS A 493 8.26 3.47 14.11
CA LYS A 493 7.77 4.84 14.31
C LYS A 493 6.38 5.04 13.69
N VAL A 494 6.20 4.65 12.42
CA VAL A 494 4.94 4.86 11.68
C VAL A 494 3.89 3.78 11.95
N MET A 495 4.31 2.61 12.41
CA MET A 495 3.46 1.46 12.71
C MET A 495 3.93 0.79 14.00
N PRO A 496 3.71 1.40 15.16
CA PRO A 496 4.14 0.80 16.42
C PRO A 496 3.62 -0.63 16.54
N ALA A 497 4.48 -1.53 17.01
CA ALA A 497 4.09 -2.91 17.25
C ALA A 497 2.89 -2.91 18.20
N PRO A 498 1.86 -3.73 17.95
CA PRO A 498 0.79 -3.88 18.91
C PRO A 498 1.40 -4.39 20.22
N ASP A 499 1.15 -3.68 21.30
CA ASP A 499 1.55 -4.09 22.64
C ASP A 499 1.21 -5.57 22.84
N GLY A 500 2.21 -6.38 23.20
CA GLY A 500 2.22 -7.83 23.20
C GLY A 500 1.21 -8.49 24.12
#